data_2b3e4875e09510d3dc6551fc99817bba
#
_entry.id   2b3e4875e09510d3dc6551fc99817bba
#
_cell.length_a   1.000
_cell.length_b   1.000
_cell.length_c   1.000
_cell.angle_alpha   90.00
_cell.angle_beta   90.00
_cell.angle_gamma   90.00
#
_symmetry.space_group_name_H-M   'P 1'
#
loop_
_entity.id
_entity.type
_entity.pdbx_description
1 polymer ?
#
loop_
_entity_poly.entity_id
_entity_poly.type
_entity_poly.pdbx_seq_one_letter_code
_entity_poly.pdbx_strand_id
1 'polypeptide(L)'
;MCMLTQENVINFLRHNPALTVSTLEKEAAIPKGTVAQTLAGTRNLSEKHLTALFPILSKYGYSDSLYEKARVISIINHKGGVGKTTTTSSLGEALARRGFKVLLVDLDPQGNLSQILGVDDPQSQVAQALLNHGTPLPVIEISENLFLSPSDIELADAEIQLILSVGGDLRLKNKLQPVLGQFDYVLIDCPPSLNKLTISAMNASNSCLITLLPEMSAVKGLNSLLQRVMEVKTNLNADLVVDGLVFTMVKKNTVHEGIKENVKSSVPFRVFNTEIKHLVDFQKSQILQSPIAKFSDNSEAAKNYRDFCDEFIQYLQVVK
;
A
#
# COMPACT_ATOMS: atom_id res chain seq x y z
N MET A 1 -15.58 19.47 7.41
CA MET A 1 -16.61 18.74 8.14
C MET A 1 -16.55 17.31 7.65
N CYS A 2 -15.89 16.42 8.38
CA CYS A 2 -15.87 15.01 8.00
C CYS A 2 -17.25 14.43 8.30
N MET A 3 -17.88 13.80 7.33
CA MET A 3 -19.21 13.23 7.51
C MET A 3 -19.08 11.74 7.73
N LEU A 4 -19.52 11.24 8.89
CA LEU A 4 -19.69 9.81 9.12
C LEU A 4 -20.45 9.20 7.95
N THR A 5 -19.88 8.16 7.32
CA THR A 5 -20.54 7.43 6.23
C THR A 5 -21.19 6.14 6.76
N GLN A 6 -22.14 5.60 5.99
CA GLN A 6 -22.71 4.29 6.30
C GLN A 6 -21.64 3.20 6.37
N GLU A 7 -20.68 3.25 5.49
CA GLU A 7 -19.57 2.28 5.43
C GLU A 7 -18.70 2.36 6.69
N ASN A 8 -18.42 3.57 7.17
CA ASN A 8 -17.70 3.76 8.43
C ASN A 8 -18.46 3.15 9.63
N VAL A 9 -19.79 3.30 9.67
CA VAL A 9 -20.61 2.66 10.71
C VAL A 9 -20.52 1.14 10.64
N ILE A 10 -20.64 0.56 9.44
CA ILE A 10 -20.57 -0.90 9.24
C ILE A 10 -19.20 -1.41 9.65
N ASN A 11 -18.14 -0.76 9.22
CA ASN A 11 -16.77 -1.16 9.53
C ASN A 11 -16.48 -1.05 11.03
N PHE A 12 -16.90 0.05 11.67
CA PHE A 12 -16.75 0.19 13.13
C PHE A 12 -17.41 -0.95 13.90
N LEU A 13 -18.65 -1.32 13.54
CA LEU A 13 -19.38 -2.38 14.20
C LEU A 13 -18.77 -3.77 13.97
N ARG A 14 -18.24 -4.03 12.78
CA ARG A 14 -17.53 -5.29 12.49
C ARG A 14 -16.27 -5.46 13.31
N HIS A 15 -15.53 -4.38 13.55
CA HIS A 15 -14.30 -4.42 14.35
C HIS A 15 -14.54 -4.30 15.87
N ASN A 16 -15.76 -4.01 16.28
CA ASN A 16 -16.16 -3.89 17.68
C ASN A 16 -17.36 -4.82 18.02
N PRO A 17 -17.19 -6.13 17.96
CA PRO A 17 -18.30 -7.10 18.14
C PRO A 17 -18.93 -7.07 19.55
N ALA A 18 -18.26 -6.44 20.52
CA ALA A 18 -18.80 -6.22 21.85
C ALA A 18 -19.89 -5.13 21.89
N LEU A 19 -19.98 -4.27 20.86
CA LEU A 19 -21.02 -3.26 20.75
C LEU A 19 -22.30 -3.85 20.19
N THR A 20 -23.33 -3.89 21.01
CA THR A 20 -24.64 -4.39 20.56
C THR A 20 -25.39 -3.34 19.76
N VAL A 21 -25.85 -3.72 18.57
CA VAL A 21 -26.62 -2.85 17.67
C VAL A 21 -27.84 -2.22 18.38
N SER A 22 -28.54 -3.00 19.20
CA SER A 22 -29.70 -2.54 19.94
C SER A 22 -29.37 -1.44 20.95
N THR A 23 -28.20 -1.47 21.58
CA THR A 23 -27.73 -0.42 22.50
C THR A 23 -27.45 0.85 21.74
N LEU A 24 -26.77 0.77 20.58
CA LEU A 24 -26.48 1.93 19.73
C LEU A 24 -27.75 2.60 19.20
N GLU A 25 -28.71 1.82 18.71
CA GLU A 25 -29.99 2.33 18.25
C GLU A 25 -30.75 3.06 19.33
N LYS A 26 -30.75 2.53 20.56
CA LYS A 26 -31.38 3.14 21.73
C LYS A 26 -30.66 4.43 22.14
N GLU A 27 -29.33 4.43 22.25
CA GLU A 27 -28.55 5.61 22.64
C GLU A 27 -28.62 6.72 21.59
N ALA A 28 -28.63 6.39 20.30
CA ALA A 28 -28.78 7.34 19.19
C ALA A 28 -30.22 7.79 18.92
N ALA A 29 -31.19 7.27 19.68
CA ALA A 29 -32.63 7.54 19.49
C ALA A 29 -33.11 7.29 18.05
N ILE A 30 -32.61 6.27 17.39
CA ILE A 30 -33.03 5.85 16.04
C ILE A 30 -33.93 4.61 16.12
N PRO A 31 -34.81 4.40 15.12
CA PRO A 31 -35.75 3.28 15.14
C PRO A 31 -35.03 1.93 15.24
N LYS A 32 -35.56 1.04 16.12
CA LYS A 32 -35.03 -0.31 16.32
C LYS A 32 -35.00 -1.07 15.00
N GLY A 33 -33.89 -1.77 14.75
CA GLY A 33 -33.66 -2.57 13.54
C GLY A 33 -33.04 -1.78 12.37
N THR A 34 -32.91 -0.45 12.48
CA THR A 34 -32.33 0.37 11.41
C THR A 34 -30.88 -0.02 11.10
N VAL A 35 -30.02 -0.07 12.12
CA VAL A 35 -28.60 -0.45 11.97
C VAL A 35 -28.46 -1.94 11.65
N ALA A 36 -29.29 -2.79 12.25
CA ALA A 36 -29.29 -4.23 11.95
C ALA A 36 -29.64 -4.52 10.48
N GLN A 37 -30.64 -3.84 9.92
CA GLN A 37 -31.00 -3.94 8.50
C GLN A 37 -29.91 -3.38 7.58
N THR A 38 -29.20 -2.35 8.02
CA THR A 38 -28.06 -1.80 7.28
C THR A 38 -26.90 -2.79 7.23
N LEU A 39 -26.59 -3.43 8.35
CA LEU A 39 -25.55 -4.48 8.39
C LEU A 39 -25.91 -5.68 7.51
N ALA A 40 -27.20 -5.99 7.39
CA ALA A 40 -27.72 -7.04 6.49
C ALA A 40 -27.82 -6.57 5.02
N GLY A 41 -27.48 -5.31 4.69
CA GLY A 41 -27.57 -4.77 3.33
C GLY A 41 -28.98 -4.51 2.81
N THR A 42 -30.01 -4.57 3.67
CA THR A 42 -31.43 -4.42 3.28
C THR A 42 -31.96 -2.99 3.43
N ARG A 43 -31.17 -2.09 4.03
CA ARG A 43 -31.56 -0.68 4.25
C ARG A 43 -30.32 0.21 4.28
N ASN A 44 -30.46 1.45 3.79
CA ASN A 44 -29.44 2.49 3.91
C ASN A 44 -29.74 3.43 5.08
N LEU A 45 -28.67 3.93 5.73
CA LEU A 45 -28.73 4.99 6.72
C LEU A 45 -28.96 6.34 6.04
N SER A 46 -29.89 7.12 6.54
CA SER A 46 -30.08 8.53 6.13
C SER A 46 -29.04 9.40 6.83
N GLU A 47 -28.79 10.62 6.31
CA GLU A 47 -27.93 11.63 6.95
C GLU A 47 -28.35 11.92 8.40
N LYS A 48 -29.65 11.93 8.68
CA LYS A 48 -30.19 12.10 10.04
C LYS A 48 -29.76 10.95 10.96
N HIS A 49 -29.74 9.71 10.47
CA HIS A 49 -29.28 8.56 11.26
C HIS A 49 -27.77 8.64 11.49
N LEU A 50 -26.99 9.02 10.47
CA LEU A 50 -25.54 9.17 10.59
C LEU A 50 -25.18 10.28 11.59
N THR A 51 -25.85 11.42 11.54
CA THR A 51 -25.66 12.53 12.48
C THR A 51 -25.98 12.11 13.93
N ALA A 52 -27.02 11.30 14.13
CA ALA A 52 -27.40 10.81 15.46
C ALA A 52 -26.43 9.72 15.98
N LEU A 53 -25.87 8.90 15.10
CA LEU A 53 -24.91 7.85 15.45
C LEU A 53 -23.52 8.39 15.76
N PHE A 54 -23.09 9.47 15.12
CA PHE A 54 -21.73 9.99 15.25
C PHE A 54 -21.28 10.22 16.71
N PRO A 55 -22.02 11.00 17.56
CA PRO A 55 -21.60 11.25 18.94
C PRO A 55 -21.59 9.95 19.78
N ILE A 56 -22.48 9.01 19.48
CA ILE A 56 -22.54 7.73 20.19
C ILE A 56 -21.34 6.85 19.82
N LEU A 57 -21.05 6.70 18.54
CA LEU A 57 -19.88 5.94 18.08
C LEU A 57 -18.58 6.56 18.60
N SER A 58 -18.47 7.91 18.63
CA SER A 58 -17.30 8.61 19.18
C SER A 58 -17.08 8.31 20.67
N LYS A 59 -18.14 8.18 21.44
CA LYS A 59 -18.09 7.76 22.85
C LYS A 59 -17.49 6.33 23.00
N TYR A 60 -17.71 5.47 22.01
CA TYR A 60 -17.16 4.12 21.95
C TYR A 60 -15.81 4.03 21.20
N GLY A 61 -15.15 5.16 20.97
CA GLY A 61 -13.81 5.22 20.37
C GLY A 61 -13.79 5.40 18.86
N TYR A 62 -14.94 5.66 18.22
CA TYR A 62 -14.95 6.09 16.83
C TYR A 62 -14.29 7.46 16.69
N SER A 63 -13.35 7.58 15.78
CA SER A 63 -12.88 8.85 15.25
C SER A 63 -12.88 8.77 13.73
N ASP A 64 -13.04 9.90 13.07
CA ASP A 64 -12.96 9.96 11.60
C ASP A 64 -11.60 9.43 11.10
N SER A 65 -10.55 9.53 11.93
CA SER A 65 -9.21 8.99 11.64
C SER A 65 -9.09 7.46 11.75
N LEU A 66 -10.03 6.77 12.41
CA LEU A 66 -10.02 5.29 12.51
C LEU A 66 -10.34 4.59 11.19
N TYR A 67 -11.05 5.27 10.30
CA TYR A 67 -11.43 4.77 8.97
C TYR A 67 -10.98 5.73 7.88
N GLU A 68 -9.93 6.48 8.19
CA GLU A 68 -9.21 7.19 7.15
C GLU A 68 -8.77 6.20 6.09
N LYS A 69 -9.04 6.61 4.85
CA LYS A 69 -8.58 6.07 3.58
C LYS A 69 -7.38 5.16 3.75
N ALA A 70 -7.34 4.09 2.98
CA ALA A 70 -6.19 3.18 2.93
C ALA A 70 -4.86 3.92 3.10
N ARG A 71 -3.96 3.38 3.91
CA ARG A 71 -2.58 3.89 3.94
C ARG A 71 -1.91 3.55 2.62
N VAL A 72 -1.60 4.57 1.84
CA VAL A 72 -0.93 4.43 0.55
C VAL A 72 0.58 4.52 0.75
N ILE A 73 1.30 3.49 0.29
CA ILE A 73 2.74 3.34 0.50
C ILE A 73 3.40 3.03 -0.85
N SER A 74 4.31 3.87 -1.30
CA SER A 74 5.13 3.59 -2.48
C SER A 74 6.41 2.85 -2.09
N ILE A 75 6.69 1.74 -2.78
CA ILE A 75 7.92 0.97 -2.61
C ILE A 75 8.95 1.50 -3.62
N ILE A 76 9.98 2.16 -3.12
CA ILE A 76 10.88 2.95 -3.96
C ILE A 76 12.35 2.54 -3.83
N ASN A 77 13.03 2.61 -4.95
CA ASN A 77 14.48 2.72 -5.10
C ASN A 77 14.77 3.03 -6.57
N HIS A 78 15.81 3.83 -6.84
CA HIS A 78 16.24 4.16 -8.21
C HIS A 78 17.03 3.03 -8.90
N LYS A 79 17.50 2.02 -8.15
CA LYS A 79 18.25 0.88 -8.68
C LYS A 79 17.30 -0.26 -9.04
N GLY A 80 17.55 -0.89 -10.20
CA GLY A 80 16.87 -2.13 -10.59
C GLY A 80 17.38 -3.32 -9.76
N GLY A 81 16.54 -4.36 -9.62
CA GLY A 81 16.93 -5.60 -8.97
C GLY A 81 17.16 -5.53 -7.45
N VAL A 82 16.63 -4.52 -6.77
CA VAL A 82 16.72 -4.37 -5.29
C VAL A 82 15.49 -4.89 -4.54
N GLY A 83 14.65 -5.68 -5.20
CA GLY A 83 13.52 -6.35 -4.56
C GLY A 83 12.28 -5.49 -4.32
N LYS A 84 12.05 -4.38 -5.05
CA LYS A 84 10.82 -3.57 -4.96
C LYS A 84 9.58 -4.43 -5.20
N THR A 85 9.45 -5.00 -6.38
CA THR A 85 8.34 -5.84 -6.79
C THR A 85 8.12 -7.04 -5.87
N THR A 86 9.20 -7.71 -5.48
CA THR A 86 9.15 -8.84 -4.52
C THR A 86 8.64 -8.36 -3.15
N THR A 87 9.07 -7.18 -2.70
CA THR A 87 8.59 -6.61 -1.43
C THR A 87 7.13 -6.21 -1.54
N THR A 88 6.71 -5.57 -2.63
CA THR A 88 5.32 -5.18 -2.86
C THR A 88 4.39 -6.39 -2.83
N SER A 89 4.70 -7.43 -3.61
CA SER A 89 3.88 -8.65 -3.68
C SER A 89 3.86 -9.42 -2.35
N SER A 90 5.03 -9.65 -1.74
CA SER A 90 5.13 -10.50 -0.55
C SER A 90 4.65 -9.82 0.73
N LEU A 91 4.89 -8.50 0.88
CA LEU A 91 4.33 -7.72 1.99
C LEU A 91 2.82 -7.61 1.84
N GLY A 92 2.32 -7.35 0.61
CA GLY A 92 0.89 -7.28 0.33
C GLY A 92 0.17 -8.59 0.65
N GLU A 93 0.72 -9.72 0.24
CA GLU A 93 0.19 -11.04 0.56
C GLU A 93 0.22 -11.31 2.08
N ALA A 94 1.32 -10.94 2.76
CA ALA A 94 1.43 -11.10 4.20
C ALA A 94 0.43 -10.24 4.98
N LEU A 95 0.13 -9.02 4.54
CA LEU A 95 -0.92 -8.16 5.09
C LEU A 95 -2.31 -8.75 4.85
N ALA A 96 -2.59 -9.22 3.62
CA ALA A 96 -3.87 -9.84 3.27
C ALA A 96 -4.17 -11.08 4.12
N ARG A 97 -3.16 -11.92 4.37
CA ARG A 97 -3.26 -13.09 5.26
C ARG A 97 -3.53 -12.73 6.73
N ARG A 98 -3.25 -11.49 7.15
CA ARG A 98 -3.62 -10.95 8.47
C ARG A 98 -5.00 -10.32 8.50
N GLY A 99 -5.77 -10.44 7.40
CA GLY A 99 -7.13 -9.96 7.28
C GLY A 99 -7.27 -8.51 6.83
N PHE A 100 -6.18 -7.83 6.46
CA PHE A 100 -6.24 -6.49 5.88
C PHE A 100 -6.62 -6.56 4.40
N LYS A 101 -7.49 -5.68 3.95
CA LYS A 101 -7.78 -5.51 2.52
C LYS A 101 -6.67 -4.69 1.87
N VAL A 102 -5.97 -5.29 0.93
CA VAL A 102 -4.76 -4.73 0.30
C VAL A 102 -4.95 -4.58 -1.20
N LEU A 103 -4.74 -3.37 -1.71
CA LEU A 103 -4.60 -3.11 -3.13
C LEU A 103 -3.12 -2.98 -3.48
N LEU A 104 -2.66 -3.77 -4.43
CA LEU A 104 -1.36 -3.60 -5.07
C LEU A 104 -1.55 -2.81 -6.36
N VAL A 105 -0.69 -1.84 -6.61
CA VAL A 105 -0.69 -1.06 -7.84
C VAL A 105 0.64 -1.29 -8.53
N ASP A 106 0.60 -1.93 -9.70
CA ASP A 106 1.78 -2.07 -10.55
C ASP A 106 1.98 -0.76 -11.33
N LEU A 107 3.06 -0.07 -11.07
CA LEU A 107 3.40 1.17 -11.76
C LEU A 107 4.73 1.05 -12.52
N ASP A 108 5.21 -0.19 -12.72
CA ASP A 108 6.36 -0.47 -13.57
C ASP A 108 5.87 -0.91 -14.96
N PRO A 109 6.30 -0.25 -16.06
CA PRO A 109 5.97 -0.66 -17.42
C PRO A 109 6.39 -2.09 -17.78
N GLN A 110 7.28 -2.70 -16.98
CA GLN A 110 7.66 -4.10 -17.17
C GLN A 110 6.58 -5.09 -16.71
N GLY A 111 5.57 -4.65 -15.94
CA GLY A 111 4.45 -5.48 -15.49
C GLY A 111 4.86 -6.66 -14.59
N ASN A 112 6.02 -6.61 -13.96
CA ASN A 112 6.56 -7.73 -13.19
C ASN A 112 5.69 -8.11 -11.99
N LEU A 113 5.06 -7.13 -11.32
CA LEU A 113 4.14 -7.39 -10.22
C LEU A 113 2.88 -8.10 -10.74
N SER A 114 2.35 -7.63 -11.87
CA SER A 114 1.18 -8.21 -12.52
C SER A 114 1.44 -9.67 -12.91
N GLN A 115 2.58 -9.94 -13.54
CA GLN A 115 2.99 -11.30 -13.94
C GLN A 115 3.16 -12.25 -12.73
N ILE A 116 3.83 -11.82 -11.67
CA ILE A 116 4.01 -12.62 -10.44
C ILE A 116 2.65 -12.98 -9.82
N LEU A 117 1.64 -12.13 -9.98
CA LEU A 117 0.29 -12.37 -9.48
C LEU A 117 -0.61 -13.12 -10.48
N GLY A 118 -0.05 -13.57 -11.62
CA GLY A 118 -0.75 -14.38 -12.63
C GLY A 118 -1.61 -13.56 -13.58
N VAL A 119 -1.32 -12.27 -13.76
CA VAL A 119 -2.00 -11.38 -14.70
C VAL A 119 -1.00 -10.96 -15.78
N ASP A 120 -0.90 -11.76 -16.86
CA ASP A 120 0.07 -11.54 -17.94
C ASP A 120 -0.46 -10.62 -19.05
N ASP A 121 -1.77 -10.63 -19.30
CA ASP A 121 -2.43 -9.84 -20.36
C ASP A 121 -3.70 -9.17 -19.79
N PRO A 122 -3.55 -8.06 -19.05
CA PRO A 122 -4.69 -7.41 -18.43
C PRO A 122 -5.61 -6.72 -19.45
N GLN A 123 -6.89 -7.05 -19.45
CA GLN A 123 -7.91 -6.40 -20.30
C GLN A 123 -8.12 -4.92 -19.94
N SER A 124 -7.80 -4.55 -18.72
CA SER A 124 -7.80 -3.16 -18.21
C SER A 124 -6.60 -2.95 -17.34
N GLN A 125 -5.93 -1.81 -17.50
CA GLN A 125 -4.67 -1.55 -16.82
C GLN A 125 -4.54 -0.09 -16.37
N VAL A 126 -3.54 0.17 -15.53
CA VAL A 126 -3.26 1.49 -14.94
C VAL A 126 -3.04 2.55 -16.02
N ALA A 127 -2.36 2.23 -17.11
CA ALA A 127 -2.08 3.17 -18.21
C ALA A 127 -3.35 3.84 -18.75
N GLN A 128 -4.38 3.06 -19.05
CA GLN A 128 -5.66 3.56 -19.56
C GLN A 128 -6.37 4.48 -18.56
N ALA A 129 -6.32 4.13 -17.28
CA ALA A 129 -6.91 4.95 -16.22
C ALA A 129 -6.16 6.28 -16.06
N LEU A 130 -4.84 6.28 -16.14
CA LEU A 130 -4.02 7.49 -15.99
C LEU A 130 -4.19 8.46 -17.16
N LEU A 131 -4.37 7.96 -18.37
CA LEU A 131 -4.56 8.79 -19.56
C LEU A 131 -5.97 9.36 -19.69
N ASN A 132 -6.99 8.61 -19.30
CA ASN A 132 -8.38 8.97 -19.54
C ASN A 132 -9.10 9.36 -18.24
N HIS A 133 -9.60 10.58 -18.15
CA HIS A 133 -10.27 11.09 -16.94
C HIS A 133 -11.47 10.24 -16.52
N GLY A 134 -12.28 9.77 -17.47
CA GLY A 134 -13.50 8.98 -17.21
C GLY A 134 -13.26 7.49 -16.89
N THR A 135 -12.06 6.97 -17.15
CA THR A 135 -11.75 5.56 -16.91
C THR A 135 -11.37 5.36 -15.42
N PRO A 136 -12.07 4.50 -14.67
CA PRO A 136 -11.70 4.19 -13.29
C PRO A 136 -10.38 3.42 -13.23
N LEU A 137 -9.75 3.42 -12.06
CA LEU A 137 -8.62 2.54 -11.80
C LEU A 137 -9.10 1.09 -11.83
N PRO A 138 -8.50 0.20 -12.62
CA PRO A 138 -8.87 -1.21 -12.61
C PRO A 138 -8.50 -1.84 -11.26
N VAL A 139 -9.38 -2.69 -10.73
CA VAL A 139 -9.16 -3.44 -9.50
C VAL A 139 -9.57 -4.89 -9.74
N ILE A 140 -8.60 -5.78 -9.71
CA ILE A 140 -8.78 -7.22 -9.93
C ILE A 140 -8.54 -7.94 -8.60
N GLU A 141 -9.46 -8.81 -8.18
CA GLU A 141 -9.25 -9.67 -7.03
C GLU A 141 -8.28 -10.82 -7.40
N ILE A 142 -7.19 -10.94 -6.67
CA ILE A 142 -6.16 -11.98 -6.86
C ILE A 142 -6.39 -13.16 -5.93
N SER A 143 -6.73 -12.85 -4.68
CA SER A 143 -7.09 -13.81 -3.64
C SER A 143 -7.85 -13.09 -2.54
N GLU A 144 -8.29 -13.83 -1.53
CA GLU A 144 -8.97 -13.25 -0.37
C GLU A 144 -8.18 -12.06 0.20
N ASN A 145 -8.80 -10.89 0.26
CA ASN A 145 -8.25 -9.63 0.73
C ASN A 145 -7.07 -9.05 -0.07
N LEU A 146 -6.68 -9.64 -1.21
CA LEU A 146 -5.59 -9.15 -2.05
C LEU A 146 -6.10 -8.79 -3.44
N PHE A 147 -5.87 -7.55 -3.85
CA PHE A 147 -6.32 -6.97 -5.10
C PHE A 147 -5.16 -6.34 -5.86
N LEU A 148 -5.30 -6.22 -7.17
CA LEU A 148 -4.29 -5.68 -8.07
C LEU A 148 -4.89 -4.64 -9.02
N SER A 149 -4.21 -3.53 -9.20
CA SER A 149 -4.30 -2.67 -10.40
C SER A 149 -3.13 -3.01 -11.31
N PRO A 150 -3.35 -3.74 -12.41
CA PRO A 150 -2.26 -4.29 -13.20
C PRO A 150 -1.67 -3.27 -14.17
N SER A 151 -0.47 -3.56 -14.66
CA SER A 151 0.27 -2.81 -15.66
C SER A 151 0.88 -3.74 -16.70
N ASP A 152 1.20 -3.14 -17.85
CA ASP A 152 2.00 -3.74 -18.90
C ASP A 152 2.85 -2.66 -19.61
N ILE A 153 3.40 -3.02 -20.78
CA ILE A 153 4.29 -2.15 -21.57
C ILE A 153 3.63 -0.85 -22.04
N GLU A 154 2.29 -0.80 -22.19
CA GLU A 154 1.58 0.43 -22.59
C GLU A 154 1.77 1.57 -21.59
N LEU A 155 2.13 1.25 -20.33
CA LEU A 155 2.42 2.26 -19.31
C LEU A 155 3.66 3.10 -19.67
N ALA A 156 4.59 2.59 -20.50
CA ALA A 156 5.74 3.38 -20.96
C ALA A 156 5.29 4.53 -21.87
N ASP A 157 4.35 4.29 -22.77
CA ASP A 157 3.78 5.32 -23.63
C ASP A 157 2.93 6.32 -22.82
N ALA A 158 2.19 5.79 -21.85
CA ALA A 158 1.42 6.61 -20.92
C ALA A 158 2.32 7.55 -20.11
N GLU A 159 3.51 7.12 -19.69
CA GLU A 159 4.47 7.96 -18.98
C GLU A 159 4.89 9.18 -19.80
N ILE A 160 5.18 8.99 -21.09
CA ILE A 160 5.54 10.10 -22.00
C ILE A 160 4.40 11.11 -22.07
N GLN A 161 3.16 10.66 -22.20
CA GLN A 161 1.99 11.53 -22.23
C GLN A 161 1.76 12.26 -20.91
N LEU A 162 2.00 11.59 -19.77
CA LEU A 162 1.91 12.20 -18.44
C LEU A 162 2.96 13.29 -18.22
N ILE A 163 4.16 13.14 -18.78
CA ILE A 163 5.20 14.17 -18.72
C ILE A 163 4.74 15.46 -19.41
N LEU A 164 4.05 15.33 -20.53
CA LEU A 164 3.57 16.45 -21.34
C LEU A 164 2.24 17.02 -20.81
N SER A 165 1.54 16.33 -19.92
CA SER A 165 0.22 16.71 -19.44
C SER A 165 0.30 17.66 -18.25
N VAL A 166 -0.57 18.68 -18.22
CA VAL A 166 -0.78 19.52 -17.04
C VAL A 166 -1.38 18.64 -15.92
N GLY A 167 -0.74 18.69 -14.75
CA GLY A 167 -1.20 17.89 -13.61
C GLY A 167 -1.00 16.38 -13.76
N GLY A 168 -0.11 15.93 -14.66
CA GLY A 168 0.22 14.52 -14.82
C GLY A 168 0.64 13.83 -13.51
N ASP A 169 1.30 14.57 -12.59
CA ASP A 169 1.70 14.09 -11.26
C ASP A 169 0.50 13.78 -10.33
N LEU A 170 -0.65 14.38 -10.60
CA LEU A 170 -1.86 14.22 -9.78
C LEU A 170 -2.75 13.07 -10.27
N ARG A 171 -2.51 12.55 -11.47
CA ARG A 171 -3.40 11.56 -12.09
C ARG A 171 -3.60 10.32 -11.21
N LEU A 172 -2.51 9.71 -10.74
CA LEU A 172 -2.60 8.52 -9.89
C LEU A 172 -3.33 8.82 -8.58
N LYS A 173 -3.01 9.94 -7.92
CA LYS A 173 -3.69 10.38 -6.69
C LYS A 173 -5.19 10.48 -6.91
N ASN A 174 -5.63 11.14 -7.99
CA ASN A 174 -7.04 11.31 -8.32
C ASN A 174 -7.74 9.98 -8.63
N LYS A 175 -7.03 9.03 -9.26
CA LYS A 175 -7.57 7.70 -9.59
C LYS A 175 -7.66 6.78 -8.38
N LEU A 176 -6.81 6.94 -7.39
CA LEU A 176 -6.88 6.19 -6.14
C LEU A 176 -8.01 6.69 -5.22
N GLN A 177 -8.30 7.99 -5.18
CA GLN A 177 -9.27 8.58 -4.26
C GLN A 177 -10.62 7.83 -4.18
N PRO A 178 -11.27 7.44 -5.30
CA PRO A 178 -12.57 6.77 -5.26
C PRO A 178 -12.53 5.36 -4.65
N VAL A 179 -11.36 4.71 -4.61
CA VAL A 179 -11.21 3.32 -4.16
C VAL A 179 -10.60 3.20 -2.77
N LEU A 180 -9.97 4.27 -2.23
CA LEU A 180 -9.25 4.21 -0.95
C LEU A 180 -10.10 3.72 0.23
N GLY A 181 -11.40 4.02 0.25
CA GLY A 181 -12.31 3.59 1.32
C GLY A 181 -12.59 2.08 1.35
N GLN A 182 -12.16 1.35 0.32
CA GLN A 182 -12.39 -0.10 0.20
C GLN A 182 -11.22 -0.93 0.76
N PHE A 183 -10.08 -0.30 1.05
CA PHE A 183 -8.83 -0.95 1.43
C PHE A 183 -8.30 -0.41 2.75
N ASP A 184 -7.47 -1.23 3.42
CA ASP A 184 -6.69 -0.81 4.58
C ASP A 184 -5.30 -0.32 4.14
N TYR A 185 -4.72 -0.97 3.13
CA TYR A 185 -3.42 -0.63 2.55
C TYR A 185 -3.48 -0.58 1.04
N VAL A 186 -2.74 0.37 0.45
CA VAL A 186 -2.40 0.40 -0.97
C VAL A 186 -0.89 0.40 -1.07
N LEU A 187 -0.31 -0.61 -1.71
CA LEU A 187 1.13 -0.69 -1.96
C LEU A 187 1.39 -0.44 -3.45
N ILE A 188 2.23 0.53 -3.76
CA ILE A 188 2.55 0.91 -5.14
C ILE A 188 3.95 0.41 -5.48
N ASP A 189 4.06 -0.52 -6.44
CA ASP A 189 5.34 -0.95 -7.00
C ASP A 189 5.85 0.07 -8.00
N CYS A 190 7.03 0.62 -7.77
CA CYS A 190 7.59 1.68 -8.59
C CYS A 190 8.69 1.16 -9.54
N PRO A 191 8.82 1.74 -10.75
CA PRO A 191 9.91 1.41 -11.68
C PRO A 191 11.28 1.73 -11.09
N PRO A 192 12.38 1.18 -11.66
CA PRO A 192 13.75 1.41 -11.23
C PRO A 192 14.28 2.77 -11.71
N SER A 193 13.55 3.84 -11.48
CA SER A 193 13.91 5.18 -11.92
C SER A 193 13.21 6.21 -11.03
N LEU A 194 13.75 7.43 -10.97
CA LEU A 194 13.13 8.56 -10.27
C LEU A 194 12.38 9.46 -11.27
N ASN A 195 11.67 8.83 -12.18
CA ASN A 195 10.94 9.46 -13.28
C ASN A 195 9.51 9.88 -12.87
N LYS A 196 8.70 10.21 -13.88
CA LYS A 196 7.32 10.71 -13.70
C LYS A 196 6.43 9.72 -12.94
N LEU A 197 6.52 8.43 -13.21
CA LEU A 197 5.71 7.41 -12.53
C LEU A 197 6.06 7.31 -11.05
N THR A 198 7.35 7.26 -10.69
CA THR A 198 7.78 7.24 -9.29
C THR A 198 7.40 8.52 -8.55
N ILE A 199 7.50 9.69 -9.19
CA ILE A 199 7.04 10.96 -8.62
C ILE A 199 5.52 10.93 -8.39
N SER A 200 4.74 10.42 -9.35
CA SER A 200 3.29 10.27 -9.22
C SER A 200 2.91 9.31 -8.09
N ALA A 201 3.67 8.21 -7.91
CA ALA A 201 3.49 7.28 -6.79
C ALA A 201 3.70 7.99 -5.45
N MET A 202 4.83 8.68 -5.28
CA MET A 202 5.13 9.42 -4.04
C MET A 202 4.11 10.54 -3.78
N ASN A 203 3.63 11.22 -4.82
CA ASN A 203 2.60 12.25 -4.68
C ASN A 203 1.24 11.69 -4.26
N ALA A 204 0.95 10.45 -4.62
CA ALA A 204 -0.28 9.76 -4.24
C ALA A 204 -0.20 9.05 -2.87
N SER A 205 1.00 8.96 -2.29
CA SER A 205 1.27 8.16 -1.10
C SER A 205 1.25 8.97 0.21
N ASN A 206 0.87 8.31 1.31
CA ASN A 206 1.11 8.82 2.66
C ASN A 206 2.60 8.68 3.02
N SER A 207 3.22 7.60 2.55
CA SER A 207 4.61 7.30 2.87
C SER A 207 5.32 6.51 1.77
N CYS A 208 6.64 6.43 1.87
CA CYS A 208 7.44 5.51 1.08
C CYS A 208 8.24 4.55 1.95
N LEU A 209 8.36 3.31 1.46
CA LEU A 209 9.23 2.27 1.98
C LEU A 209 10.39 2.07 1.01
N ILE A 210 11.62 2.16 1.52
CA ILE A 210 12.84 2.02 0.73
C ILE A 210 13.33 0.58 0.83
N THR A 211 13.49 -0.12 -0.30
CA THR A 211 14.20 -1.40 -0.36
C THR A 211 15.65 -1.15 -0.71
N LEU A 212 16.59 -1.76 0.00
CA LEU A 212 18.02 -1.51 -0.24
C LEU A 212 18.83 -2.80 -0.21
N LEU A 213 19.57 -3.06 -1.29
CA LEU A 213 20.60 -4.10 -1.33
C LEU A 213 21.87 -3.55 -0.65
N PRO A 214 22.47 -4.24 0.35
CA PRO A 214 23.65 -3.74 1.05
C PRO A 214 24.92 -3.84 0.21
N GLU A 215 25.07 -2.96 -0.79
CA GLU A 215 26.23 -2.79 -1.66
C GLU A 215 26.78 -1.36 -1.57
N MET A 216 28.07 -1.18 -1.88
CA MET A 216 28.73 0.13 -1.83
C MET A 216 28.06 1.20 -2.71
N SER A 217 27.52 0.80 -3.86
CA SER A 217 26.73 1.69 -4.74
C SER A 217 25.41 2.14 -4.12
N ALA A 218 24.88 1.40 -3.17
CA ALA A 218 23.59 1.66 -2.55
C ALA A 218 23.64 2.96 -1.69
N VAL A 219 24.73 3.20 -0.96
CA VAL A 219 24.87 4.39 -0.11
C VAL A 219 24.87 5.67 -0.95
N LYS A 220 25.58 5.66 -2.10
CA LYS A 220 25.61 6.82 -3.03
C LYS A 220 24.22 7.09 -3.61
N GLY A 221 23.54 6.02 -4.02
CA GLY A 221 22.22 6.12 -4.59
C GLY A 221 21.13 6.53 -3.59
N LEU A 222 21.28 6.16 -2.32
CA LEU A 222 20.34 6.52 -1.28
C LEU A 222 20.22 8.04 -1.10
N ASN A 223 21.32 8.78 -1.15
CA ASN A 223 21.31 10.23 -1.05
C ASN A 223 20.51 10.89 -2.19
N SER A 224 20.70 10.43 -3.42
CA SER A 224 19.94 10.93 -4.58
C SER A 224 18.44 10.59 -4.48
N LEU A 225 18.11 9.39 -3.96
CA LEU A 225 16.74 8.99 -3.69
C LEU A 225 16.09 9.90 -2.64
N LEU A 226 16.78 10.14 -1.52
CA LEU A 226 16.27 11.00 -0.43
C LEU A 226 16.11 12.45 -0.89
N GLN A 227 17.02 12.96 -1.71
CA GLN A 227 16.86 14.27 -2.31
C GLN A 227 15.57 14.33 -3.15
N ARG A 228 15.29 13.32 -3.97
CA ARG A 228 14.04 13.27 -4.76
C ARG A 228 12.79 13.18 -3.88
N VAL A 229 12.84 12.40 -2.80
CA VAL A 229 11.74 12.35 -1.82
C VAL A 229 11.49 13.73 -1.22
N MET A 230 12.54 14.46 -0.84
CA MET A 230 12.43 15.82 -0.31
C MET A 230 11.88 16.81 -1.34
N GLU A 231 12.26 16.71 -2.62
CA GLU A 231 11.70 17.53 -3.69
C GLU A 231 10.18 17.29 -3.84
N VAL A 232 9.74 16.02 -3.81
CA VAL A 232 8.31 15.69 -3.87
C VAL A 232 7.59 16.20 -2.63
N LYS A 233 8.19 16.03 -1.44
CA LYS A 233 7.62 16.52 -0.19
C LYS A 233 7.44 18.04 -0.21
N THR A 234 8.42 18.76 -0.70
CA THR A 234 8.39 20.23 -0.70
C THR A 234 7.42 20.79 -1.74
N ASN A 235 7.33 20.17 -2.92
CA ASN A 235 6.64 20.78 -4.06
C ASN A 235 5.27 20.17 -4.38
N LEU A 236 5.00 18.91 -3.99
CA LEU A 236 3.83 18.17 -4.44
C LEU A 236 3.01 17.55 -3.28
N ASN A 237 3.67 17.01 -2.25
CA ASN A 237 3.01 16.26 -1.18
C ASN A 237 3.69 16.52 0.17
N ALA A 238 3.29 17.57 0.86
CA ALA A 238 3.89 18.01 2.13
C ALA A 238 3.80 16.95 3.25
N ASP A 239 2.82 16.07 3.18
CA ASP A 239 2.56 15.03 4.18
C ASP A 239 3.39 13.75 3.95
N LEU A 240 4.11 13.65 2.81
CA LEU A 240 4.92 12.47 2.50
C LEU A 240 5.99 12.23 3.57
N VAL A 241 6.05 11.01 4.08
CA VAL A 241 7.09 10.57 5.01
C VAL A 241 7.81 9.33 4.51
N VAL A 242 8.99 9.05 5.05
CA VAL A 242 9.70 7.78 4.83
C VAL A 242 9.39 6.88 6.03
N ASP A 243 8.63 5.80 5.82
CA ASP A 243 8.34 4.81 6.88
C ASP A 243 9.60 4.10 7.36
N GLY A 244 10.53 3.91 6.45
CA GLY A 244 11.80 3.28 6.77
C GLY A 244 12.46 2.63 5.56
N LEU A 245 13.53 1.89 5.89
CA LEU A 245 14.33 1.14 4.94
C LEU A 245 14.38 -0.33 5.38
N VAL A 246 14.14 -1.23 4.43
CA VAL A 246 14.33 -2.67 4.59
C VAL A 246 15.50 -3.15 3.74
N PHE A 247 16.42 -3.87 4.36
CA PHE A 247 17.50 -4.51 3.62
C PHE A 247 16.99 -5.77 2.91
N THR A 248 17.32 -5.87 1.62
CA THR A 248 16.94 -7.01 0.75
C THR A 248 18.17 -7.73 0.24
N MET A 249 17.98 -9.00 -0.14
CA MET A 249 19.06 -9.85 -0.69
C MET A 249 20.31 -9.89 0.19
N VAL A 250 20.11 -9.85 1.50
CA VAL A 250 21.20 -9.84 2.48
C VAL A 250 21.94 -11.16 2.42
N LYS A 251 23.27 -11.09 2.31
CA LYS A 251 24.20 -12.22 2.41
C LYS A 251 24.95 -12.14 3.73
N LYS A 252 25.16 -13.27 4.38
CA LYS A 252 25.89 -13.33 5.64
C LYS A 252 27.40 -13.19 5.39
N ASN A 253 27.88 -11.95 5.31
CA ASN A 253 29.31 -11.64 5.17
C ASN A 253 29.64 -10.27 5.79
N THR A 254 30.92 -10.04 6.08
CA THR A 254 31.41 -8.83 6.73
C THR A 254 31.18 -7.55 5.92
N VAL A 255 31.16 -7.64 4.59
CA VAL A 255 30.93 -6.49 3.69
C VAL A 255 29.50 -5.97 3.83
N HIS A 256 28.51 -6.88 3.79
CA HIS A 256 27.11 -6.51 4.00
C HIS A 256 26.88 -5.93 5.40
N GLU A 257 27.48 -6.53 6.44
CA GLU A 257 27.36 -6.02 7.81
C GLU A 257 27.90 -4.58 7.93
N GLY A 258 29.12 -4.32 7.44
CA GLY A 258 29.69 -2.97 7.48
C GLY A 258 28.87 -1.94 6.70
N ILE A 259 28.29 -2.31 5.56
CA ILE A 259 27.42 -1.40 4.78
C ILE A 259 26.11 -1.13 5.54
N LYS A 260 25.50 -2.15 6.14
CA LYS A 260 24.26 -1.99 6.92
C LYS A 260 24.48 -1.05 8.11
N GLU A 261 25.56 -1.20 8.86
CA GLU A 261 25.90 -0.29 9.97
C GLU A 261 26.11 1.14 9.49
N ASN A 262 26.81 1.33 8.39
CA ASN A 262 26.99 2.66 7.80
C ASN A 262 25.64 3.29 7.40
N VAL A 263 24.75 2.56 6.74
CA VAL A 263 23.42 3.06 6.39
C VAL A 263 22.61 3.39 7.63
N LYS A 264 22.57 2.48 8.64
CA LYS A 264 21.85 2.71 9.91
C LYS A 264 22.29 3.99 10.62
N SER A 265 23.58 4.32 10.57
CA SER A 265 24.12 5.54 11.21
C SER A 265 23.92 6.81 10.37
N SER A 266 23.66 6.69 9.06
CA SER A 266 23.60 7.85 8.13
C SER A 266 22.20 8.33 7.79
N VAL A 267 21.14 7.53 8.09
CA VAL A 267 19.76 7.93 7.76
C VAL A 267 19.00 8.41 9.01
N PRO A 268 18.15 9.45 8.89
CA PRO A 268 17.39 10.01 10.02
C PRO A 268 16.04 9.31 10.27
N PHE A 269 15.76 8.20 9.59
CA PHE A 269 14.52 7.44 9.70
C PHE A 269 14.81 5.97 10.05
N ARG A 270 13.75 5.22 10.33
CA ARG A 270 13.86 3.82 10.73
C ARG A 270 14.53 2.96 9.68
N VAL A 271 15.46 2.12 10.10
CA VAL A 271 15.90 0.93 9.38
C VAL A 271 15.28 -0.27 10.08
N PHE A 272 14.49 -1.05 9.36
CA PHE A 272 13.84 -2.23 9.92
C PHE A 272 14.87 -3.27 10.36
N ASN A 273 14.56 -3.99 11.45
CA ASN A 273 15.46 -5.02 11.98
C ASN A 273 15.40 -6.30 11.13
N THR A 274 14.21 -6.58 10.60
CA THR A 274 14.00 -7.71 9.70
C THR A 274 14.71 -7.48 8.39
N GLU A 275 15.51 -8.46 7.97
CA GLU A 275 16.28 -8.45 6.74
C GLU A 275 15.75 -9.54 5.79
N ILE A 276 15.56 -9.19 4.53
CA ILE A 276 15.16 -10.16 3.50
C ILE A 276 16.43 -10.78 2.94
N LYS A 277 16.63 -12.05 3.24
CA LYS A 277 17.83 -12.79 2.83
C LYS A 277 17.85 -13.05 1.33
N HIS A 278 19.06 -13.25 0.79
CA HIS A 278 19.23 -13.70 -0.59
C HIS A 278 18.93 -15.20 -0.68
N LEU A 279 17.75 -15.57 -1.14
CA LEU A 279 17.27 -16.95 -1.22
C LEU A 279 16.84 -17.29 -2.64
N VAL A 280 17.15 -18.51 -3.07
CA VAL A 280 16.80 -19.03 -4.42
C VAL A 280 15.28 -19.13 -4.60
N ASP A 281 14.51 -19.25 -3.53
CA ASP A 281 13.06 -19.36 -3.58
C ASP A 281 12.40 -18.13 -4.21
N PHE A 282 12.99 -16.93 -4.05
CA PHE A 282 12.51 -15.73 -4.74
C PHE A 282 12.67 -15.81 -6.25
N GLN A 283 13.78 -16.39 -6.74
CA GLN A 283 13.99 -16.59 -8.18
C GLN A 283 13.03 -17.64 -8.74
N LYS A 284 12.81 -18.73 -8.00
CA LYS A 284 11.83 -19.77 -8.38
C LYS A 284 10.40 -19.20 -8.43
N SER A 285 10.02 -18.40 -7.43
CA SER A 285 8.72 -17.72 -7.37
C SER A 285 8.50 -16.84 -8.61
N GLN A 286 9.50 -16.09 -9.05
CA GLN A 286 9.44 -15.29 -10.27
C GLN A 286 9.27 -16.14 -11.53
N ILE A 287 10.06 -17.22 -11.67
CA ILE A 287 9.98 -18.14 -12.82
C ILE A 287 8.59 -18.82 -12.90
N LEU A 288 8.02 -19.16 -11.75
CA LEU A 288 6.73 -19.83 -11.64
C LEU A 288 5.54 -18.83 -11.65
N GLN A 289 5.82 -17.52 -11.77
CA GLN A 289 4.79 -16.48 -11.74
C GLN A 289 3.81 -16.68 -10.56
N SER A 290 4.38 -16.91 -9.37
CA SER A 290 3.58 -17.22 -8.19
C SER A 290 4.15 -16.50 -6.97
N PRO A 291 3.31 -15.83 -6.16
CA PRO A 291 3.75 -15.20 -4.91
C PRO A 291 4.47 -16.19 -4.01
N ILE A 292 5.46 -15.73 -3.25
CA ILE A 292 6.34 -16.59 -2.48
C ILE A 292 5.60 -17.49 -1.48
N ALA A 293 4.57 -16.98 -0.82
CA ALA A 293 3.82 -17.76 0.14
C ALA A 293 2.88 -18.77 -0.53
N LYS A 294 2.37 -18.49 -1.73
CA LYS A 294 1.61 -19.45 -2.53
C LYS A 294 2.53 -20.56 -3.08
N PHE A 295 3.75 -20.20 -3.46
CA PHE A 295 4.74 -21.13 -3.98
C PHE A 295 5.29 -22.03 -2.86
N SER A 296 5.64 -21.50 -1.69
CA SER A 296 6.23 -22.24 -0.58
C SER A 296 6.01 -21.54 0.75
N ASP A 297 4.85 -21.74 1.37
CA ASP A 297 4.44 -21.04 2.59
C ASP A 297 5.38 -21.30 3.78
N ASN A 298 5.97 -22.48 3.88
CA ASN A 298 6.90 -22.84 4.95
C ASN A 298 8.37 -22.49 4.65
N SER A 299 8.67 -21.84 3.52
CA SER A 299 10.03 -21.46 3.16
C SER A 299 10.57 -20.36 4.09
N GLU A 300 11.90 -20.28 4.17
CA GLU A 300 12.57 -19.18 4.85
C GLU A 300 12.24 -17.83 4.18
N ALA A 301 12.04 -17.81 2.86
CA ALA A 301 11.65 -16.64 2.11
C ALA A 301 10.28 -16.12 2.52
N ALA A 302 9.27 -16.99 2.63
CA ALA A 302 7.95 -16.62 3.12
C ALA A 302 7.99 -16.16 4.59
N LYS A 303 8.79 -16.83 5.43
CA LYS A 303 9.00 -16.43 6.82
C LYS A 303 9.62 -15.03 6.92
N ASN A 304 10.63 -14.69 6.11
CA ASN A 304 11.24 -13.35 6.13
C ASN A 304 10.18 -12.25 5.93
N TYR A 305 9.24 -12.42 4.99
CA TYR A 305 8.19 -11.43 4.77
C TYR A 305 7.08 -11.45 5.81
N ARG A 306 6.79 -12.59 6.44
CA ARG A 306 5.89 -12.61 7.60
C ARG A 306 6.48 -11.84 8.79
N ASP A 307 7.75 -12.10 9.12
CA ASP A 307 8.45 -11.40 10.20
C ASP A 307 8.55 -9.90 9.90
N PHE A 308 8.85 -9.52 8.65
CA PHE A 308 8.86 -8.12 8.22
C PHE A 308 7.48 -7.47 8.31
N CYS A 309 6.44 -8.17 7.90
CA CYS A 309 5.07 -7.66 8.00
C CYS A 309 4.66 -7.39 9.46
N ASP A 310 5.03 -8.27 10.40
CA ASP A 310 4.75 -8.09 11.82
C ASP A 310 5.49 -6.87 12.38
N GLU A 311 6.76 -6.70 12.05
CA GLU A 311 7.54 -5.51 12.45
C GLU A 311 6.96 -4.24 11.82
N PHE A 312 6.53 -4.30 10.55
CA PHE A 312 5.95 -3.18 9.83
C PHE A 312 4.61 -2.73 10.44
N ILE A 313 3.72 -3.67 10.75
CA ILE A 313 2.44 -3.37 11.40
C ILE A 313 2.67 -2.73 12.78
N GLN A 314 3.57 -3.29 13.60
CA GLN A 314 3.91 -2.72 14.90
C GLN A 314 4.42 -1.28 14.78
N TYR A 315 5.28 -1.01 13.80
CA TYR A 315 5.76 0.33 13.54
C TYR A 315 4.62 1.29 13.20
N LEU A 316 3.72 0.90 12.30
CA LEU A 316 2.59 1.75 11.88
C LEU A 316 1.61 2.04 13.02
N GLN A 317 1.49 1.17 14.02
CA GLN A 317 0.67 1.40 15.21
C GLN A 317 1.27 2.44 16.17
N VAL A 318 2.58 2.57 16.20
CA VAL A 318 3.30 3.51 17.09
C VAL A 318 3.36 4.92 16.49
N VAL A 319 3.35 5.05 15.16
CA VAL A 319 3.50 6.34 14.45
C VAL A 319 2.13 7.02 14.19
N LYS A 320 1.03 6.34 14.55
CA LYS A 320 -0.30 6.98 14.63
C LYS A 320 -0.38 7.82 15.91
#